data_fe325dad992737a408b1d0f7de8f5938
#
_entry.id   fe325dad992737a408b1d0f7de8f5938
#
_cell.length_a   1.000
_cell.length_b   1.000
_cell.length_c   1.000
_cell.angle_alpha   90.00
_cell.angle_beta   90.00
_cell.angle_gamma   90.00
#
_symmetry.space_group_name_H-M   'P 1'
#
loop_
_entity.id
_entity.type
_entity.pdbx_description
1 polymer ?
#
loop_
_entity_poly.entity_id
_entity_poly.type
_entity_poly.pdbx_seq_one_letter_code
_entity_poly.pdbx_strand_id
1 'polypeptide(L)'
;LKDSDNKLHKLVTSLLSDSNPQVVIQAMLSLKQGESPDAKDLAKQTAETTESKGVYAINEQLWQESDEDPYLMTLLGTEGLKSYRSGKNFYNSLCFACHGPDGQGAPAAEGKTLAPPLFESPRVLGSKEASINIVLHGLQGLVDDVDYGAPMITMASYSDEKLADVLTYIRNSFGNRSDAVLAHDIADARVRQASRTQAWTIEELESEIPVIGIPNKRFANRSSWKLTASHGVETTALAIDDIADAGYFTSINPYVGMWFQIELPKESAIKKIVLDATGSKNGFPLAYEAQISNDGEEWRDVIASGQGEPLTQIHFPEVTRAKFARITMTEKNGWTAWMINNLEIYGDE
;
A
#
# COMPACT_ATOMS: atom_id res chain seq x y z
N LEU A 1 9.61 25.80 -18.07
CA LEU A 1 11.00 25.88 -17.59
C LEU A 1 11.81 24.63 -17.92
N LYS A 2 11.26 23.69 -18.75
CA LYS A 2 11.95 22.45 -19.16
C LYS A 2 13.10 22.69 -20.15
N ASP A 3 13.16 23.88 -20.75
CA ASP A 3 14.19 24.26 -21.71
C ASP A 3 15.13 25.30 -21.08
N SER A 4 16.39 24.92 -20.82
CA SER A 4 17.40 25.78 -20.22
C SER A 4 17.75 27.01 -21.07
N ASP A 5 17.44 26.99 -22.38
CA ASP A 5 17.62 28.13 -23.27
C ASP A 5 16.42 29.08 -23.29
N ASN A 6 15.34 28.73 -22.61
CA ASN A 6 14.15 29.55 -22.51
C ASN A 6 14.44 30.86 -21.77
N LYS A 7 14.00 31.99 -22.32
CA LYS A 7 14.13 33.32 -21.71
C LYS A 7 13.56 33.38 -20.29
N LEU A 8 12.45 32.67 -20.03
CA LEU A 8 11.84 32.58 -18.71
C LEU A 8 12.71 31.84 -17.72
N HIS A 9 13.33 30.71 -18.14
CA HIS A 9 14.26 29.97 -17.32
C HIS A 9 15.46 30.84 -16.88
N LYS A 10 16.09 31.54 -17.82
CA LYS A 10 17.20 32.48 -17.54
C LYS A 10 16.80 33.59 -16.56
N LEU A 11 15.59 34.14 -16.70
CA LEU A 11 15.08 35.13 -15.78
C LEU A 11 14.88 34.56 -14.37
N VAL A 12 14.24 33.42 -14.23
CA VAL A 12 14.01 32.80 -12.92
C VAL A 12 15.33 32.40 -12.27
N THR A 13 16.28 31.85 -13.03
CA THR A 13 17.62 31.50 -12.54
C THR A 13 18.38 32.74 -12.03
N SER A 14 18.25 33.90 -12.69
CA SER A 14 18.91 35.13 -12.21
C SER A 14 18.40 35.63 -10.85
N LEU A 15 17.16 35.25 -10.47
CA LEU A 15 16.57 35.59 -9.16
C LEU A 15 17.13 34.74 -8.00
N LEU A 16 17.87 33.67 -8.28
CA LEU A 16 18.54 32.90 -7.24
C LEU A 16 19.67 33.70 -6.55
N SER A 17 20.15 34.77 -7.16
CA SER A 17 21.15 35.67 -6.61
C SER A 17 20.56 36.97 -6.04
N ASP A 18 19.25 37.04 -5.87
CA ASP A 18 18.58 38.22 -5.29
C ASP A 18 18.94 38.39 -3.81
N SER A 19 19.07 39.66 -3.38
CA SER A 19 19.38 39.99 -1.99
C SER A 19 18.25 39.66 -1.00
N ASN A 20 17.02 39.50 -1.50
CA ASN A 20 15.84 39.16 -0.70
C ASN A 20 15.65 37.62 -0.66
N PRO A 21 15.79 36.97 0.51
CA PRO A 21 15.63 35.53 0.64
C PRO A 21 14.27 35.00 0.17
N GLN A 22 13.19 35.78 0.25
CA GLN A 22 11.87 35.39 -0.21
C GLN A 22 11.84 35.27 -1.75
N VAL A 23 12.53 36.15 -2.47
CA VAL A 23 12.66 36.08 -3.93
C VAL A 23 13.44 34.85 -4.33
N VAL A 24 14.55 34.56 -3.63
CA VAL A 24 15.36 33.34 -3.85
C VAL A 24 14.54 32.08 -3.66
N ILE A 25 13.81 31.99 -2.53
CA ILE A 25 12.92 30.85 -2.25
C ILE A 25 11.87 30.69 -3.36
N GLN A 26 11.24 31.78 -3.79
CA GLN A 26 10.23 31.70 -4.84
C GLN A 26 10.83 31.29 -6.19
N ALA A 27 12.06 31.69 -6.49
CA ALA A 27 12.78 31.24 -7.68
C ALA A 27 13.07 29.73 -7.63
N MET A 28 13.55 29.21 -6.49
CA MET A 28 13.76 27.78 -6.29
C MET A 28 12.46 26.96 -6.48
N LEU A 29 11.36 27.39 -5.87
CA LEU A 29 10.04 26.78 -6.03
C LEU A 29 9.58 26.77 -7.49
N SER A 30 9.77 27.90 -8.19
CA SER A 30 9.40 28.03 -9.61
C SER A 30 10.21 27.13 -10.54
N LEU A 31 11.51 26.97 -10.29
CA LEU A 31 12.37 26.05 -11.04
C LEU A 31 11.94 24.59 -10.83
N LYS A 32 11.64 24.21 -9.60
CA LYS A 32 11.15 22.85 -9.28
C LYS A 32 9.79 22.59 -9.92
N GLN A 33 8.82 23.49 -9.74
CA GLN A 33 7.48 23.35 -10.31
C GLN A 33 7.47 23.32 -11.83
N GLY A 34 8.41 24.05 -12.45
CA GLY A 34 8.62 24.05 -13.89
C GLY A 34 9.40 22.84 -14.41
N GLU A 35 9.73 21.87 -13.55
CA GLU A 35 10.51 20.66 -13.87
C GLU A 35 11.81 21.00 -14.63
N SER A 36 12.51 22.06 -14.21
CA SER A 36 13.78 22.46 -14.84
C SER A 36 14.84 21.38 -14.60
N PRO A 37 15.55 20.92 -15.65
CA PRO A 37 16.53 19.83 -15.51
C PRO A 37 17.69 20.14 -14.55
N ASP A 38 18.05 21.41 -14.43
CA ASP A 38 19.15 21.92 -13.61
C ASP A 38 18.69 22.49 -12.25
N ALA A 39 17.38 22.43 -11.95
CA ALA A 39 16.80 23.05 -10.76
C ALA A 39 17.42 22.57 -9.45
N LYS A 40 17.71 21.27 -9.31
CA LYS A 40 18.31 20.68 -8.10
C LYS A 40 19.74 21.22 -7.87
N ASP A 41 20.54 21.24 -8.92
CA ASP A 41 21.93 21.69 -8.83
C ASP A 41 22.03 23.19 -8.57
N LEU A 42 21.20 24.00 -9.23
CA LEU A 42 21.12 25.45 -9.02
C LEU A 42 20.68 25.78 -7.58
N ALA A 43 19.65 25.11 -7.08
CA ALA A 43 19.17 25.32 -5.73
C ALA A 43 20.21 24.91 -4.67
N LYS A 44 20.90 23.79 -4.87
CA LYS A 44 22.00 23.34 -4.00
C LYS A 44 23.14 24.36 -3.96
N GLN A 45 23.60 24.81 -5.13
CA GLN A 45 24.67 25.83 -5.22
C GLN A 45 24.24 27.13 -4.52
N THR A 46 22.98 27.54 -4.68
CA THR A 46 22.45 28.72 -3.99
C THR A 46 22.42 28.54 -2.48
N ALA A 47 22.03 27.37 -2.00
CA ALA A 47 21.97 27.05 -0.57
C ALA A 47 23.39 26.98 0.07
N GLU A 48 24.39 26.52 -0.65
CA GLU A 48 25.78 26.46 -0.18
C GLU A 48 26.41 27.85 -0.02
N THR A 49 25.92 28.84 -0.73
CA THR A 49 26.46 30.20 -0.74
C THR A 49 25.66 31.22 0.06
N THR A 50 24.47 30.84 0.54
CA THR A 50 23.55 31.76 1.23
C THR A 50 23.83 31.80 2.74
N GLU A 51 23.67 32.98 3.34
CA GLU A 51 23.62 33.14 4.81
C GLU A 51 22.20 32.96 5.35
N SER A 52 21.19 32.82 4.48
CA SER A 52 19.79 32.69 4.88
C SER A 52 19.43 31.28 5.31
N LYS A 53 19.15 31.09 6.60
CA LYS A 53 18.64 29.82 7.14
C LYS A 53 17.34 29.37 6.45
N GLY A 54 16.50 30.32 6.01
CA GLY A 54 15.26 30.01 5.30
C GLY A 54 15.49 29.42 3.92
N VAL A 55 16.45 29.95 3.14
CA VAL A 55 16.85 29.41 1.83
C VAL A 55 17.45 28.03 1.97
N TYR A 56 18.32 27.85 2.99
CA TYR A 56 18.93 26.54 3.28
C TYR A 56 17.84 25.49 3.62
N ALA A 57 16.94 25.82 4.55
CA ALA A 57 15.87 24.91 4.98
C ALA A 57 14.91 24.52 3.83
N ILE A 58 14.59 25.47 2.97
CA ILE A 58 13.76 25.20 1.78
C ILE A 58 14.50 24.31 0.78
N ASN A 59 15.80 24.54 0.55
CA ASN A 59 16.57 23.64 -0.31
C ASN A 59 16.53 22.20 0.21
N GLU A 60 16.79 21.98 1.49
CA GLU A 60 16.73 20.66 2.11
C GLU A 60 15.36 19.99 1.89
N GLN A 61 14.27 20.73 2.10
CA GLN A 61 12.92 20.22 1.91
C GLN A 61 12.55 19.97 0.44
N LEU A 62 12.95 20.87 -0.46
CA LEU A 62 12.59 20.77 -1.87
C LEU A 62 13.20 19.55 -2.57
N TRP A 63 14.42 19.19 -2.16
CA TRP A 63 15.20 18.15 -2.83
C TRP A 63 15.47 16.94 -1.95
N GLN A 64 14.82 16.86 -0.77
CA GLN A 64 14.69 15.58 -0.10
C GLN A 64 14.12 14.62 -1.13
N GLU A 65 14.91 13.64 -1.52
CA GLU A 65 14.39 12.44 -2.17
C GLU A 65 13.33 11.92 -1.20
N SER A 66 12.14 11.72 -1.68
CA SER A 66 11.12 11.13 -0.84
C SER A 66 11.67 9.78 -0.42
N ASP A 67 11.82 9.54 0.88
CA ASP A 67 12.04 8.21 1.45
C ASP A 67 10.86 7.27 1.13
N GLU A 68 10.02 7.67 0.17
CA GLU A 68 8.88 6.93 -0.30
C GLU A 68 9.38 5.80 -1.17
N ASP A 69 8.98 4.61 -0.81
CA ASP A 69 9.18 3.41 -1.62
C ASP A 69 8.78 3.72 -3.08
N PRO A 70 9.67 3.53 -4.08
CA PRO A 70 9.34 3.74 -5.48
C PRO A 70 8.06 3.02 -5.94
N TYR A 71 7.72 1.93 -5.28
CA TYR A 71 6.47 1.20 -5.49
C TYR A 71 5.22 1.99 -5.15
N LEU A 72 5.27 2.93 -4.20
CA LEU A 72 4.08 3.68 -3.79
C LEU A 72 3.49 4.50 -4.94
N MET A 73 4.33 5.07 -5.81
CA MET A 73 3.86 5.79 -7.00
C MET A 73 3.12 4.86 -7.96
N THR A 74 3.66 3.67 -8.17
CA THR A 74 3.09 2.68 -9.08
C THR A 74 1.80 2.08 -8.52
N LEU A 75 1.79 1.80 -7.22
CA LEU A 75 0.66 1.20 -6.51
C LEU A 75 -0.51 2.16 -6.37
N LEU A 76 -0.25 3.39 -5.95
CA LEU A 76 -1.27 4.36 -5.58
C LEU A 76 -1.60 5.35 -6.70
N GLY A 77 -0.72 5.49 -7.68
CA GLY A 77 -0.80 6.54 -8.69
C GLY A 77 -0.64 7.95 -8.10
N THR A 78 -0.79 8.98 -8.93
CA THR A 78 -0.56 10.37 -8.51
C THR A 78 -1.49 10.84 -7.40
N GLU A 79 -2.79 10.55 -7.52
CA GLU A 79 -3.79 10.98 -6.52
C GLU A 79 -3.66 10.18 -5.22
N GLY A 80 -3.45 8.88 -5.28
CA GLY A 80 -3.24 8.06 -4.09
C GLY A 80 -1.94 8.41 -3.36
N LEU A 81 -0.87 8.78 -4.08
CA LEU A 81 0.37 9.26 -3.46
C LEU A 81 0.18 10.63 -2.77
N LYS A 82 -0.64 11.51 -3.34
CA LYS A 82 -1.02 12.78 -2.70
C LYS A 82 -1.81 12.52 -1.41
N SER A 83 -2.76 11.59 -1.46
CA SER A 83 -3.51 11.12 -0.29
C SER A 83 -2.59 10.52 0.78
N TYR A 84 -1.65 9.65 0.39
CA TYR A 84 -0.64 9.08 1.26
C TYR A 84 0.18 10.14 2.01
N ARG A 85 0.67 11.18 1.30
CA ARG A 85 1.45 12.29 1.89
C ARG A 85 0.62 13.12 2.88
N SER A 86 -0.62 13.42 2.51
CA SER A 86 -1.59 14.11 3.38
C SER A 86 -1.86 13.28 4.64
N GLY A 87 -2.07 11.98 4.48
CA GLY A 87 -2.28 11.02 5.56
C GLY A 87 -1.08 10.91 6.50
N LYS A 88 0.17 10.90 5.96
CA LYS A 88 1.40 10.94 6.75
C LYS A 88 1.44 12.15 7.68
N ASN A 89 1.08 13.33 7.17
CA ASN A 89 1.05 14.55 7.98
C ASN A 89 0.00 14.46 9.09
N PHE A 90 -1.18 13.92 8.79
CA PHE A 90 -2.22 13.75 9.78
C PHE A 90 -1.83 12.68 10.84
N TYR A 91 -1.29 11.54 10.42
CA TYR A 91 -0.78 10.52 11.32
C TYR A 91 0.24 11.10 12.32
N ASN A 92 1.22 11.83 11.83
CA ASN A 92 2.27 12.45 12.64
C ASN A 92 1.74 13.57 13.56
N SER A 93 0.58 14.15 13.27
CA SER A 93 -0.02 15.19 14.12
C SER A 93 -0.87 14.62 15.25
N LEU A 94 -1.38 13.39 15.13
CA LEU A 94 -2.36 12.85 16.05
C LEU A 94 -2.13 11.37 16.38
N CYS A 95 -2.14 10.49 15.38
CA CYS A 95 -2.21 9.03 15.57
C CYS A 95 -0.93 8.47 16.22
N PHE A 96 0.23 9.04 15.87
CA PHE A 96 1.54 8.58 16.34
C PHE A 96 1.66 8.61 17.89
N ALA A 97 0.86 9.45 18.56
CA ALA A 97 0.91 9.57 20.03
C ALA A 97 0.60 8.24 20.74
N CYS A 98 -0.30 7.43 20.15
CA CYS A 98 -0.65 6.11 20.66
C CYS A 98 -0.04 4.98 19.84
N HIS A 99 0.01 5.14 18.48
CA HIS A 99 0.47 4.10 17.58
C HIS A 99 1.98 4.11 17.31
N GLY A 100 2.73 5.09 17.83
CA GLY A 100 4.18 5.21 17.64
C GLY A 100 4.56 5.72 16.23
N PRO A 101 5.81 6.17 16.05
CA PRO A 101 6.30 6.66 14.77
C PRO A 101 6.47 5.54 13.72
N ASP A 102 6.60 4.30 14.17
CA ASP A 102 6.82 3.08 13.39
C ASP A 102 5.58 2.18 13.29
N GLY A 103 4.44 2.65 13.84
CA GLY A 103 3.19 1.87 13.82
C GLY A 103 3.18 0.64 14.75
N GLN A 104 4.16 0.49 15.66
CA GLN A 104 4.26 -0.65 16.57
C GLN A 104 3.58 -0.42 17.93
N GLY A 105 2.98 0.76 18.13
CA GLY A 105 2.44 1.21 19.38
C GLY A 105 3.45 2.02 20.20
N ALA A 106 3.04 3.18 20.72
CA ALA A 106 3.90 3.99 21.59
C ALA A 106 4.16 3.26 22.90
N PRO A 107 5.38 3.33 23.45
CA PRO A 107 5.72 2.65 24.70
C PRO A 107 4.84 3.09 25.87
N ALA A 108 4.39 2.12 26.67
CA ALA A 108 3.68 2.30 27.93
C ALA A 108 4.48 1.69 29.08
N ALA A 109 3.93 1.77 30.31
CA ALA A 109 4.54 1.12 31.46
C ALA A 109 4.61 -0.41 31.29
N GLU A 110 5.53 -1.04 32.04
CA GLU A 110 5.67 -2.50 32.11
C GLU A 110 5.96 -3.21 30.79
N GLY A 111 6.59 -2.51 29.82
CA GLY A 111 6.92 -3.08 28.51
C GLY A 111 5.71 -3.26 27.57
N LYS A 112 4.56 -2.68 27.92
CA LYS A 112 3.36 -2.63 27.07
C LYS A 112 3.44 -1.49 26.06
N THR A 113 2.47 -1.44 25.17
CA THR A 113 2.24 -0.33 24.22
C THR A 113 0.87 0.30 24.47
N LEU A 114 0.72 1.56 24.06
CA LEU A 114 -0.54 2.32 24.22
C LEU A 114 -1.62 1.90 23.21
N ALA A 115 -1.23 1.26 22.12
CA ALA A 115 -2.13 0.79 21.07
C ALA A 115 -1.56 -0.47 20.39
N PRO A 116 -2.41 -1.28 19.77
CA PRO A 116 -1.96 -2.43 18.99
C PRO A 116 -1.13 -2.00 17.80
N PRO A 117 -0.19 -2.86 17.32
CA PRO A 117 0.58 -2.59 16.12
C PRO A 117 -0.32 -2.47 14.90
N LEU A 118 0.03 -1.52 14.03
CA LEU A 118 -0.59 -1.32 12.72
C LEU A 118 0.11 -2.15 11.63
N PHE A 119 1.37 -2.53 11.87
CA PHE A 119 2.14 -3.41 11.01
C PHE A 119 1.47 -4.79 10.92
N GLU A 120 1.27 -5.27 9.71
CA GLU A 120 0.64 -6.58 9.42
C GLU A 120 -0.71 -6.82 10.16
N SER A 121 -1.35 -5.74 10.63
CA SER A 121 -2.64 -5.86 11.32
C SER A 121 -3.73 -6.35 10.36
N PRO A 122 -4.47 -7.42 10.73
CA PRO A 122 -5.57 -7.93 9.91
C PRO A 122 -6.62 -6.85 9.63
N ARG A 123 -6.87 -5.97 10.58
CA ARG A 123 -7.84 -4.88 10.49
C ARG A 123 -7.37 -3.71 9.63
N VAL A 124 -6.05 -3.60 9.42
CA VAL A 124 -5.44 -2.60 8.53
C VAL A 124 -5.35 -3.13 7.11
N LEU A 125 -4.84 -4.35 6.93
CA LEU A 125 -4.57 -4.93 5.61
C LEU A 125 -5.77 -5.64 4.98
N GLY A 126 -6.81 -5.92 5.77
CA GLY A 126 -8.03 -6.56 5.32
C GLY A 126 -9.01 -5.63 4.65
N SER A 127 -10.28 -5.91 4.90
CA SER A 127 -11.37 -5.07 4.42
C SER A 127 -11.14 -3.62 4.83
N LYS A 128 -11.15 -2.69 3.88
CA LYS A 128 -11.16 -1.24 4.15
C LYS A 128 -12.24 -0.89 5.17
N GLU A 129 -13.38 -1.56 5.09
CA GLU A 129 -14.54 -1.30 5.92
C GLU A 129 -14.25 -1.50 7.41
N ALA A 130 -13.44 -2.50 7.78
CA ALA A 130 -13.05 -2.70 9.17
C ALA A 130 -12.25 -1.51 9.72
N SER A 131 -11.19 -1.10 9.02
CA SER A 131 -10.37 0.05 9.43
C SER A 131 -11.15 1.37 9.39
N ILE A 132 -12.04 1.56 8.42
CA ILE A 132 -12.92 2.72 8.33
C ILE A 132 -13.84 2.79 9.54
N ASN A 133 -14.49 1.69 9.91
CA ASN A 133 -15.40 1.66 11.04
C ASN A 133 -14.70 1.86 12.38
N ILE A 134 -13.47 1.36 12.54
CA ILE A 134 -12.64 1.64 13.72
C ILE A 134 -12.37 3.13 13.85
N VAL A 135 -11.95 3.82 12.80
CA VAL A 135 -11.67 5.27 12.90
C VAL A 135 -12.94 6.10 13.05
N LEU A 136 -14.07 5.66 12.48
CA LEU A 136 -15.35 6.38 12.61
C LEU A 136 -15.96 6.28 14.00
N HIS A 137 -15.89 5.13 14.66
CA HIS A 137 -16.61 4.89 15.91
C HIS A 137 -15.70 4.64 17.11
N GLY A 138 -14.42 4.38 16.88
CA GLY A 138 -13.47 3.96 17.91
C GLY A 138 -13.48 2.45 18.15
N LEU A 139 -12.58 1.98 18.99
CA LEU A 139 -12.39 0.58 19.36
C LEU A 139 -12.17 0.46 20.86
N GLN A 140 -12.80 -0.51 21.50
CA GLN A 140 -12.70 -0.75 22.94
C GLN A 140 -12.60 -2.25 23.27
N GLY A 141 -12.18 -2.56 24.48
CA GLY A 141 -12.00 -3.93 24.95
C GLY A 141 -10.68 -4.54 24.51
N LEU A 142 -10.61 -5.86 24.54
CA LEU A 142 -9.41 -6.60 24.17
C LEU A 142 -9.19 -6.58 22.65
N VAL A 143 -7.95 -6.44 22.25
CA VAL A 143 -7.53 -6.62 20.86
C VAL A 143 -6.51 -7.76 20.84
N ASP A 144 -6.87 -8.87 20.19
CA ASP A 144 -6.05 -10.09 20.13
C ASP A 144 -5.64 -10.57 21.55
N ASP A 145 -6.61 -10.62 22.47
CA ASP A 145 -6.47 -10.99 23.89
C ASP A 145 -5.59 -10.02 24.73
N VAL A 146 -5.20 -8.87 24.18
CA VAL A 146 -4.39 -7.86 24.87
C VAL A 146 -5.24 -6.68 25.29
N ASP A 147 -5.12 -6.26 26.58
CA ASP A 147 -5.69 -5.02 27.10
C ASP A 147 -4.67 -3.88 26.98
N TYR A 148 -5.01 -2.88 26.15
CA TYR A 148 -4.20 -1.68 25.94
C TYR A 148 -4.52 -0.55 26.93
N GLY A 149 -5.46 -0.78 27.88
CA GLY A 149 -5.76 0.12 28.99
C GLY A 149 -6.63 1.33 28.65
N ALA A 150 -6.75 1.71 27.40
CA ALA A 150 -7.60 2.82 26.95
C ALA A 150 -8.23 2.51 25.59
N PRO A 151 -9.50 2.92 25.37
CA PRO A 151 -10.14 2.75 24.08
C PRO A 151 -9.54 3.71 23.04
N MET A 152 -9.51 3.29 21.77
CA MET A 152 -9.31 4.20 20.65
C MET A 152 -10.53 5.12 20.52
N ILE A 153 -10.29 6.42 20.51
CA ILE A 153 -11.36 7.42 20.39
C ILE A 153 -11.87 7.52 18.94
N THR A 154 -13.12 7.94 18.79
CA THR A 154 -13.69 8.21 17.46
C THR A 154 -13.04 9.40 16.77
N MET A 155 -12.84 9.29 15.47
CA MET A 155 -12.36 10.35 14.57
C MET A 155 -13.50 10.89 13.67
N ALA A 156 -14.75 10.60 13.97
CA ALA A 156 -15.91 10.95 13.14
C ALA A 156 -16.05 12.46 12.83
N SER A 157 -15.45 13.33 13.64
CA SER A 157 -15.46 14.79 13.43
C SER A 157 -14.58 15.27 12.26
N TYR A 158 -13.67 14.43 11.75
CA TYR A 158 -12.84 14.77 10.60
C TYR A 158 -13.57 14.49 9.28
N SER A 159 -13.17 15.19 8.20
CA SER A 159 -13.76 15.00 6.88
C SER A 159 -13.42 13.62 6.28
N ASP A 160 -14.22 13.19 5.31
CA ASP A 160 -14.05 11.91 4.63
C ASP A 160 -12.71 11.83 3.91
N GLU A 161 -12.27 12.92 3.27
CA GLU A 161 -10.96 13.01 2.61
C GLU A 161 -9.82 12.80 3.63
N LYS A 162 -9.92 13.44 4.79
CA LYS A 162 -8.87 13.36 5.81
C LYS A 162 -8.74 11.97 6.43
N LEU A 163 -9.87 11.29 6.64
CA LEU A 163 -9.89 9.92 7.11
C LEU A 163 -9.41 8.94 6.03
N ALA A 164 -9.80 9.15 4.79
CA ALA A 164 -9.32 8.38 3.64
C ALA A 164 -7.79 8.51 3.48
N ASP A 165 -7.27 9.74 3.58
CA ASP A 165 -5.85 10.03 3.50
C ASP A 165 -5.04 9.29 4.57
N VAL A 166 -5.45 9.36 5.84
CA VAL A 166 -4.70 8.69 6.91
C VAL A 166 -4.78 7.18 6.83
N LEU A 167 -5.92 6.62 6.41
CA LEU A 167 -6.03 5.18 6.20
C LEU A 167 -5.21 4.72 5.01
N THR A 168 -5.16 5.49 3.92
CA THR A 168 -4.24 5.22 2.78
C THR A 168 -2.78 5.20 3.25
N TYR A 169 -2.37 6.15 4.10
CA TYR A 169 -1.05 6.17 4.69
C TYR A 169 -0.78 4.93 5.55
N ILE A 170 -1.66 4.60 6.51
CA ILE A 170 -1.49 3.47 7.42
C ILE A 170 -1.43 2.14 6.66
N ARG A 171 -2.26 1.97 5.64
CA ARG A 171 -2.31 0.77 4.79
C ARG A 171 -1.09 0.59 3.89
N ASN A 172 -0.26 1.63 3.74
CA ASN A 172 0.91 1.63 2.85
C ASN A 172 2.20 2.12 3.55
N SER A 173 2.23 2.06 4.88
CA SER A 173 3.40 2.41 5.72
C SER A 173 3.74 1.27 6.66
N PHE A 174 4.86 1.37 7.35
CA PHE A 174 5.28 0.39 8.36
C PHE A 174 5.52 -1.02 7.80
N GLY A 175 5.80 -1.16 6.52
CA GLY A 175 5.89 -2.45 5.83
C GLY A 175 4.56 -2.96 5.26
N ASN A 176 3.45 -2.27 5.51
CA ASN A 176 2.15 -2.57 4.90
C ASN A 176 2.13 -2.18 3.43
N ARG A 177 1.43 -2.97 2.61
CA ARG A 177 1.12 -2.68 1.20
C ARG A 177 -0.31 -3.08 0.91
N SER A 178 -1.15 -2.11 0.54
CA SER A 178 -2.55 -2.35 0.25
C SER A 178 -3.13 -1.23 -0.62
N ASP A 179 -4.35 -1.40 -1.08
CA ASP A 179 -5.07 -0.40 -1.87
C ASP A 179 -5.37 0.89 -1.08
N ALA A 180 -5.54 1.98 -1.81
CA ALA A 180 -5.95 3.26 -1.23
C ALA A 180 -7.39 3.21 -0.70
N VAL A 181 -7.65 3.97 0.35
CA VAL A 181 -9.00 4.29 0.82
C VAL A 181 -9.43 5.60 0.18
N LEU A 182 -10.64 5.64 -0.35
CA LEU A 182 -11.19 6.82 -1.04
C LEU A 182 -12.23 7.51 -0.15
N ALA A 183 -12.43 8.81 -0.36
CA ALA A 183 -13.39 9.59 0.44
C ALA A 183 -14.81 9.02 0.38
N HIS A 184 -15.22 8.45 -0.77
CA HIS A 184 -16.54 7.83 -0.88
C HIS A 184 -16.65 6.54 -0.05
N ASP A 185 -15.56 5.77 0.16
CA ASP A 185 -15.58 4.60 1.05
C ASP A 185 -15.96 5.03 2.47
N ILE A 186 -15.43 6.17 2.94
CA ILE A 186 -15.76 6.75 4.25
C ILE A 186 -17.21 7.23 4.29
N ALA A 187 -17.65 7.99 3.26
CA ALA A 187 -19.01 8.50 3.17
C ALA A 187 -20.06 7.37 3.20
N ASP A 188 -19.83 6.32 2.45
CA ASP A 188 -20.70 5.14 2.41
C ASP A 188 -20.76 4.42 3.77
N ALA A 189 -19.62 4.28 4.45
CA ALA A 189 -19.58 3.69 5.78
C ALA A 189 -20.35 4.53 6.80
N ARG A 190 -20.23 5.87 6.75
CA ARG A 190 -21.04 6.77 7.61
C ARG A 190 -22.56 6.56 7.41
N VAL A 191 -22.99 6.37 6.17
CA VAL A 191 -24.40 6.12 5.87
C VAL A 191 -24.82 4.76 6.42
N ARG A 192 -24.03 3.70 6.17
CA ARG A 192 -24.35 2.35 6.65
C ARG A 192 -24.41 2.26 8.17
N GLN A 193 -23.53 2.94 8.87
CA GLN A 193 -23.39 2.88 10.33
C GLN A 193 -23.93 4.13 11.06
N ALA A 194 -24.81 4.90 10.42
CA ALA A 194 -25.34 6.17 10.96
C ALA A 194 -26.02 6.03 12.33
N SER A 195 -26.55 4.88 12.65
CA SER A 195 -27.20 4.61 13.95
C SER A 195 -26.22 4.21 15.06
N ARG A 196 -24.95 3.90 14.73
CA ARG A 196 -23.98 3.46 15.72
C ARG A 196 -23.41 4.65 16.50
N THR A 197 -23.52 4.58 17.82
CA THR A 197 -23.04 5.62 18.74
C THR A 197 -21.96 5.12 19.70
N GLN A 198 -21.68 3.82 19.70
CA GLN A 198 -20.71 3.18 20.60
C GLN A 198 -19.46 2.75 19.83
N ALA A 199 -18.32 2.76 20.51
CA ALA A 199 -17.11 2.16 20.00
C ALA A 199 -17.32 0.67 19.74
N TRP A 200 -16.64 0.13 18.73
CA TRP A 200 -16.65 -1.29 18.43
C TRP A 200 -15.87 -2.08 19.50
N THR A 201 -16.29 -3.31 19.75
CA THR A 201 -15.39 -4.36 20.23
C THR A 201 -14.91 -5.16 19.02
N ILE A 202 -13.81 -5.91 19.15
CA ILE A 202 -13.32 -6.76 18.06
C ILE A 202 -14.37 -7.80 17.67
N GLU A 203 -15.03 -8.43 18.67
CA GLU A 203 -16.06 -9.44 18.44
C GLU A 203 -17.25 -8.89 17.66
N GLU A 204 -17.76 -7.70 18.03
CA GLU A 204 -18.85 -7.05 17.30
C GLU A 204 -18.43 -6.68 15.88
N LEU A 205 -17.25 -6.05 15.73
CA LEU A 205 -16.73 -5.63 14.43
C LEU A 205 -16.61 -6.81 13.47
N GLU A 206 -15.99 -7.89 13.90
CA GLU A 206 -15.74 -9.07 13.07
C GLU A 206 -17.01 -9.88 12.78
N SER A 207 -18.05 -9.77 13.62
CA SER A 207 -19.34 -10.39 13.35
C SER A 207 -20.17 -9.66 12.30
N GLU A 208 -20.07 -8.31 12.24
CA GLU A 208 -20.81 -7.49 11.29
C GLU A 208 -20.01 -7.20 10.01
N ILE A 209 -18.71 -7.02 10.16
CA ILE A 209 -17.78 -6.74 9.09
C ILE A 209 -16.70 -7.81 9.14
N PRO A 210 -16.91 -8.96 8.48
CA PRO A 210 -15.93 -10.01 8.50
C PRO A 210 -14.59 -9.43 8.05
N VAL A 211 -13.66 -9.36 8.97
CA VAL A 211 -12.25 -9.20 8.66
C VAL A 211 -11.90 -10.50 7.97
N ILE A 212 -12.10 -10.54 6.66
CA ILE A 212 -11.80 -11.71 5.83
C ILE A 212 -10.37 -12.07 6.17
N GLY A 213 -10.24 -13.20 6.79
CA GLY A 213 -9.09 -13.66 7.55
C GLY A 213 -7.76 -13.32 6.91
N ILE A 214 -7.20 -12.17 7.33
CA ILE A 214 -5.84 -11.86 6.96
C ILE A 214 -4.98 -12.60 7.95
N PRO A 215 -4.07 -13.36 7.43
CA PRO A 215 -3.10 -14.05 8.25
C PRO A 215 -2.14 -13.02 8.83
N ASN A 216 -1.82 -13.24 10.06
CA ASN A 216 -0.84 -12.45 10.78
C ASN A 216 0.59 -12.78 10.31
N LYS A 217 0.78 -13.68 9.34
CA LYS A 217 2.11 -14.13 8.94
C LYS A 217 2.21 -14.39 7.44
N ARG A 218 3.13 -13.70 6.80
CA ARG A 218 3.57 -14.02 5.44
C ARG A 218 4.39 -15.31 5.49
N PHE A 219 4.18 -16.20 4.55
CA PHE A 219 5.00 -17.40 4.41
C PHE A 219 6.46 -17.03 4.13
N ALA A 220 7.37 -17.60 4.94
CA ALA A 220 8.76 -17.15 4.98
C ALA A 220 9.64 -17.81 3.92
N ASN A 221 9.50 -19.10 3.68
CA ASN A 221 10.43 -19.86 2.85
C ASN A 221 9.96 -20.00 1.41
N ARG A 222 9.85 -18.88 0.68
CA ARG A 222 9.35 -18.85 -0.71
C ARG A 222 10.24 -19.62 -1.69
N SER A 223 11.54 -19.68 -1.45
CA SER A 223 12.47 -20.44 -2.32
C SER A 223 12.20 -21.96 -2.37
N SER A 224 11.39 -22.48 -1.43
CA SER A 224 10.94 -23.87 -1.44
C SER A 224 9.68 -24.13 -2.27
N TRP A 225 9.02 -23.07 -2.76
CA TRP A 225 7.82 -23.21 -3.59
C TRP A 225 8.19 -23.63 -4.99
N LYS A 226 7.33 -24.43 -5.61
CA LYS A 226 7.43 -24.70 -7.05
C LYS A 226 6.36 -23.90 -7.78
N LEU A 227 6.80 -23.11 -8.73
CA LEU A 227 5.94 -22.24 -9.50
C LEU A 227 5.88 -22.75 -10.93
N THR A 228 4.68 -22.78 -11.48
CA THR A 228 4.46 -23.14 -12.88
C THR A 228 3.33 -22.29 -13.47
N ALA A 229 3.26 -22.22 -14.78
CA ALA A 229 2.27 -21.41 -15.47
C ALA A 229 1.92 -22.04 -16.82
N SER A 230 0.79 -21.64 -17.37
CA SER A 230 0.41 -22.04 -18.74
C SER A 230 1.38 -21.53 -19.81
N HIS A 231 2.02 -20.37 -19.55
CA HIS A 231 2.99 -19.69 -20.42
C HIS A 231 4.02 -18.95 -19.59
N GLY A 232 5.25 -18.76 -20.13
CA GLY A 232 6.32 -18.06 -19.42
C GLY A 232 6.89 -18.86 -18.25
N VAL A 233 6.86 -20.18 -18.31
CA VAL A 233 7.31 -21.09 -17.22
C VAL A 233 8.74 -20.80 -16.81
N GLU A 234 9.59 -20.41 -17.74
CA GLU A 234 11.01 -20.09 -17.54
C GLU A 234 11.24 -18.88 -16.63
N THR A 235 10.25 -18.01 -16.48
CA THR A 235 10.32 -16.81 -15.65
C THR A 235 9.56 -16.92 -14.32
N THR A 236 8.89 -18.04 -14.05
CA THR A 236 8.05 -18.16 -12.83
C THR A 236 8.82 -17.96 -11.53
N ALA A 237 10.09 -18.38 -11.45
CA ALA A 237 10.93 -18.21 -10.27
C ALA A 237 11.21 -16.73 -9.93
N LEU A 238 11.15 -15.83 -10.93
CA LEU A 238 11.34 -14.40 -10.73
C LEU A 238 10.19 -13.75 -9.94
N ALA A 239 9.05 -14.42 -9.79
CA ALA A 239 7.95 -13.94 -8.96
C ALA A 239 8.24 -13.99 -7.45
N ILE A 240 9.34 -14.63 -7.03
CA ILE A 240 9.68 -14.83 -5.60
C ILE A 240 11.16 -14.54 -5.28
N ASP A 241 11.90 -13.88 -6.17
CA ASP A 241 13.33 -13.62 -6.01
C ASP A 241 13.66 -12.32 -5.25
N ASP A 242 12.64 -11.55 -4.85
CA ASP A 242 12.75 -10.25 -4.16
C ASP A 242 13.48 -9.16 -4.99
N ILE A 243 13.60 -9.32 -6.31
CA ILE A 243 14.19 -8.32 -7.20
C ILE A 243 13.08 -7.45 -7.79
N ALA A 244 13.07 -6.17 -7.45
CA ALA A 244 11.98 -5.24 -7.76
C ALA A 244 11.69 -5.06 -9.28
N ASP A 245 12.71 -5.17 -10.13
CA ASP A 245 12.60 -4.94 -11.58
C ASP A 245 12.54 -6.25 -12.39
N ALA A 246 12.44 -7.40 -11.72
CA ALA A 246 12.29 -8.70 -12.34
C ALA A 246 10.95 -9.31 -11.93
N GLY A 247 10.42 -10.22 -12.76
CA GLY A 247 9.17 -10.88 -12.45
C GLY A 247 8.80 -11.93 -13.48
N TYR A 248 7.82 -12.74 -13.13
CA TYR A 248 7.16 -13.61 -14.09
C TYR A 248 6.44 -12.79 -15.16
N PHE A 249 6.47 -13.27 -16.40
CA PHE A 249 5.65 -12.74 -17.50
C PHE A 249 5.32 -13.81 -18.54
N THR A 250 4.17 -13.68 -19.19
CA THR A 250 3.63 -14.71 -20.08
C THR A 250 4.27 -14.74 -21.47
N SER A 251 5.32 -14.09 -21.79
CA SER A 251 6.03 -14.12 -23.10
C SER A 251 5.15 -13.93 -24.37
N ILE A 252 3.84 -14.05 -24.25
CA ILE A 252 2.86 -13.93 -25.35
C ILE A 252 1.70 -13.03 -24.92
N ASN A 253 0.91 -12.59 -25.92
CA ASN A 253 -0.31 -11.82 -25.67
C ASN A 253 -1.28 -12.61 -24.77
N PRO A 254 -1.85 -11.98 -23.72
CA PRO A 254 -2.73 -12.66 -22.79
C PRO A 254 -4.05 -13.08 -23.46
N TYR A 255 -4.58 -14.22 -23.03
CA TYR A 255 -5.91 -14.69 -23.38
C TYR A 255 -6.59 -15.35 -22.18
N VAL A 256 -7.91 -15.38 -22.19
CA VAL A 256 -8.72 -16.01 -21.13
C VAL A 256 -8.39 -17.50 -21.02
N GLY A 257 -8.21 -17.96 -19.78
CA GLY A 257 -7.82 -19.33 -19.48
C GLY A 257 -6.32 -19.52 -19.22
N MET A 258 -5.49 -18.47 -19.37
CA MET A 258 -4.12 -18.51 -18.86
C MET A 258 -4.14 -18.64 -17.34
N TRP A 259 -3.20 -19.41 -16.80
CA TRP A 259 -3.11 -19.65 -15.37
C TRP A 259 -1.67 -19.59 -14.84
N PHE A 260 -1.56 -19.24 -13.57
CA PHE A 260 -0.36 -19.33 -12.76
C PHE A 260 -0.62 -20.23 -11.55
N GLN A 261 0.31 -21.11 -11.20
CA GLN A 261 0.13 -22.12 -10.18
C GLN A 261 1.29 -22.15 -9.21
N ILE A 262 0.96 -22.34 -7.95
CA ILE A 262 1.87 -22.43 -6.83
C ILE A 262 1.72 -23.83 -6.22
N GLU A 263 2.85 -24.53 -6.01
CA GLU A 263 2.94 -25.73 -5.18
C GLU A 263 3.74 -25.41 -3.93
N LEU A 264 3.12 -25.52 -2.77
CA LEU A 264 3.77 -25.41 -1.48
C LEU A 264 4.48 -26.69 -1.08
N PRO A 265 5.52 -26.65 -0.23
CA PRO A 265 6.23 -27.84 0.23
C PRO A 265 5.32 -28.85 0.94
N LYS A 266 4.32 -28.35 1.65
CA LYS A 266 3.32 -29.16 2.38
C LYS A 266 1.95 -28.47 2.31
N GLU A 267 0.92 -29.17 2.72
CA GLU A 267 -0.40 -28.59 2.94
C GLU A 267 -0.31 -27.51 4.02
N SER A 268 -0.75 -26.30 3.69
CA SER A 268 -0.70 -25.12 4.55
C SER A 268 -2.04 -24.40 4.55
N ALA A 269 -2.30 -23.66 5.62
CA ALA A 269 -3.53 -22.88 5.72
C ALA A 269 -3.37 -21.54 5.00
N ILE A 270 -3.89 -21.45 3.77
CA ILE A 270 -3.85 -20.25 2.93
C ILE A 270 -5.06 -19.39 3.26
N LYS A 271 -4.84 -18.11 3.50
CA LYS A 271 -5.89 -17.12 3.74
C LYS A 271 -5.89 -16.01 2.69
N LYS A 272 -4.70 -15.62 2.22
CA LYS A 272 -4.54 -14.58 1.20
C LYS A 272 -3.36 -14.89 0.27
N ILE A 273 -3.52 -14.62 -1.02
CA ILE A 273 -2.45 -14.55 -2.00
C ILE A 273 -2.38 -13.13 -2.54
N VAL A 274 -1.18 -12.58 -2.65
CA VAL A 274 -0.92 -11.26 -3.25
C VAL A 274 -0.09 -11.44 -4.51
N LEU A 275 -0.58 -10.91 -5.61
CA LEU A 275 0.12 -10.83 -6.89
C LEU A 275 0.46 -9.37 -7.16
N ASP A 276 1.72 -9.03 -7.12
CA ASP A 276 2.21 -7.68 -7.37
C ASP A 276 2.66 -7.55 -8.83
N ALA A 277 1.94 -6.77 -9.60
CA ALA A 277 2.25 -6.36 -10.98
C ALA A 277 2.44 -4.83 -11.08
N THR A 278 2.74 -4.14 -9.97
CA THR A 278 2.78 -2.68 -9.90
C THR A 278 3.82 -2.05 -10.82
N GLY A 279 4.86 -2.79 -11.23
CA GLY A 279 5.80 -2.37 -12.28
C GLY A 279 5.21 -2.29 -13.69
N SER A 280 3.99 -2.80 -13.91
CA SER A 280 3.32 -2.81 -15.22
C SER A 280 1.98 -2.11 -15.17
N LYS A 281 1.77 -1.18 -16.12
CA LYS A 281 0.52 -0.42 -16.20
C LYS A 281 -0.73 -1.30 -16.43
N ASN A 282 -0.60 -2.42 -17.15
CA ASN A 282 -1.71 -3.29 -17.54
C ASN A 282 -1.33 -4.79 -17.46
N GLY A 283 -0.30 -5.15 -16.71
CA GLY A 283 0.26 -6.51 -16.64
C GLY A 283 -0.48 -7.46 -15.70
N PHE A 284 -1.74 -7.22 -15.40
CA PHE A 284 -2.57 -8.03 -14.53
C PHE A 284 -3.88 -8.44 -15.24
N PRO A 285 -4.55 -9.55 -14.88
CA PRO A 285 -5.86 -9.89 -15.43
C PRO A 285 -6.92 -8.88 -14.97
N LEU A 286 -7.90 -8.51 -15.81
CA LEU A 286 -9.03 -7.70 -15.36
C LEU A 286 -9.95 -8.48 -14.44
N ALA A 287 -10.06 -9.80 -14.64
CA ALA A 287 -10.75 -10.68 -13.71
C ALA A 287 -10.04 -12.02 -13.61
N TYR A 288 -10.17 -12.64 -12.45
CA TYR A 288 -9.55 -13.92 -12.13
C TYR A 288 -10.48 -14.84 -11.34
N GLU A 289 -10.15 -16.13 -11.39
CA GLU A 289 -10.65 -17.17 -10.50
C GLU A 289 -9.48 -17.87 -9.82
N ALA A 290 -9.64 -18.23 -8.56
CA ALA A 290 -8.68 -19.00 -7.78
C ALA A 290 -9.26 -20.34 -7.36
N GLN A 291 -8.48 -21.40 -7.58
CA GLN A 291 -8.79 -22.78 -7.22
C GLN A 291 -7.64 -23.35 -6.38
N ILE A 292 -7.93 -24.38 -5.61
CA ILE A 292 -6.96 -25.09 -4.80
C ILE A 292 -7.01 -26.59 -5.04
N SER A 293 -5.90 -27.27 -4.70
CA SER A 293 -5.78 -28.72 -4.76
C SER A 293 -4.80 -29.21 -3.69
N ASN A 294 -4.89 -30.49 -3.34
CA ASN A 294 -3.91 -31.14 -2.48
C ASN A 294 -2.96 -32.10 -3.24
N ASP A 295 -3.30 -32.50 -4.44
CA ASP A 295 -2.51 -33.39 -5.32
C ASP A 295 -2.05 -32.72 -6.63
N GLY A 296 -2.64 -31.57 -7.02
CA GLY A 296 -2.37 -30.86 -8.25
C GLY A 296 -3.12 -31.41 -9.47
N GLU A 297 -3.93 -32.45 -9.30
CA GLU A 297 -4.73 -33.10 -10.34
C GLU A 297 -6.21 -32.82 -10.17
N GLU A 298 -6.75 -33.05 -8.98
CA GLU A 298 -8.15 -32.73 -8.63
C GLU A 298 -8.24 -31.31 -8.02
N TRP A 299 -8.93 -30.42 -8.75
CA TRP A 299 -9.13 -29.04 -8.35
C TRP A 299 -10.50 -28.85 -7.76
N ARG A 300 -10.56 -28.23 -6.56
CA ARG A 300 -11.83 -27.83 -5.96
C ARG A 300 -12.50 -26.75 -6.83
N ASP A 301 -13.81 -26.59 -6.64
CA ASP A 301 -14.55 -25.49 -7.25
C ASP A 301 -13.88 -24.15 -6.97
N VAL A 302 -14.19 -23.13 -7.77
CA VAL A 302 -13.66 -21.77 -7.57
C VAL A 302 -13.96 -21.30 -6.17
N ILE A 303 -12.92 -21.03 -5.37
CA ILE A 303 -13.04 -20.63 -3.97
C ILE A 303 -12.90 -19.12 -3.78
N ALA A 304 -12.33 -18.43 -4.74
CA ALA A 304 -12.25 -16.98 -4.79
C ALA A 304 -12.26 -16.50 -6.24
N SER A 305 -12.91 -15.39 -6.48
CA SER A 305 -12.90 -14.70 -7.77
C SER A 305 -13.00 -13.21 -7.55
N GLY A 306 -12.52 -12.41 -8.49
CA GLY A 306 -12.55 -10.95 -8.34
C GLY A 306 -11.97 -10.21 -9.54
N GLN A 307 -11.93 -8.89 -9.39
CA GLN A 307 -11.24 -8.00 -10.30
C GLN A 307 -9.75 -7.99 -9.95
N GLY A 308 -8.91 -8.00 -10.98
CA GLY A 308 -7.48 -7.82 -10.80
C GLY A 308 -7.12 -6.34 -10.81
N GLU A 309 -6.07 -6.02 -10.10
CA GLU A 309 -5.48 -4.70 -9.95
C GLU A 309 -3.95 -4.81 -10.06
N PRO A 310 -3.20 -3.70 -10.20
CA PRO A 310 -1.74 -3.77 -10.14
C PRO A 310 -1.20 -4.50 -8.91
N LEU A 311 -1.86 -4.37 -7.77
CA LEU A 311 -1.66 -5.19 -6.57
C LEU A 311 -2.92 -6.02 -6.33
N THR A 312 -3.01 -7.18 -6.94
CA THR A 312 -4.16 -8.07 -6.81
C THR A 312 -4.07 -8.83 -5.49
N GLN A 313 -5.07 -8.66 -4.63
CA GLN A 313 -5.20 -9.38 -3.36
C GLN A 313 -6.35 -10.39 -3.43
N ILE A 314 -6.01 -11.66 -3.37
CA ILE A 314 -6.96 -12.78 -3.44
C ILE A 314 -7.23 -13.27 -2.03
N HIS A 315 -8.38 -12.94 -1.48
CA HIS A 315 -8.81 -13.39 -0.16
C HIS A 315 -9.62 -14.66 -0.24
N PHE A 316 -9.30 -15.62 0.60
CA PHE A 316 -10.08 -16.85 0.73
C PHE A 316 -11.10 -16.65 1.87
N PRO A 317 -12.41 -16.93 1.63
CA PRO A 317 -13.49 -16.63 2.58
C PRO A 317 -13.37 -17.41 3.88
N GLU A 318 -12.71 -18.55 3.85
CA GLU A 318 -12.42 -19.38 5.02
C GLU A 318 -10.93 -19.78 5.03
N VAL A 319 -10.44 -20.23 6.20
CA VAL A 319 -9.11 -20.83 6.28
C VAL A 319 -9.08 -22.06 5.38
N THR A 320 -8.37 -21.95 4.29
CA THR A 320 -8.34 -22.96 3.25
C THR A 320 -7.02 -23.72 3.31
N ARG A 321 -7.10 -25.02 3.64
CA ARG A 321 -5.92 -25.87 3.65
C ARG A 321 -5.70 -26.47 2.27
N ALA A 322 -4.51 -26.21 1.71
CA ALA A 322 -4.12 -26.70 0.40
C ALA A 322 -2.60 -26.79 0.24
N LYS A 323 -2.17 -27.65 -0.66
CA LYS A 323 -0.79 -27.71 -1.13
C LYS A 323 -0.60 -26.94 -2.43
N PHE A 324 -1.64 -26.83 -3.24
CA PHE A 324 -1.61 -26.13 -4.52
C PHE A 324 -2.65 -25.02 -4.56
N ALA A 325 -2.27 -23.91 -5.19
CA ALA A 325 -3.18 -22.85 -5.57
C ALA A 325 -2.98 -22.51 -7.05
N ARG A 326 -4.06 -22.30 -7.80
CA ARG A 326 -4.03 -21.87 -9.20
C ARG A 326 -4.90 -20.65 -9.37
N ILE A 327 -4.35 -19.64 -10.01
CA ILE A 327 -5.04 -18.42 -10.39
C ILE A 327 -5.19 -18.45 -11.90
N THR A 328 -6.43 -18.37 -12.38
CA THR A 328 -6.79 -18.40 -13.80
C THR A 328 -7.35 -17.05 -14.22
N MET A 329 -6.83 -16.50 -15.30
CA MET A 329 -7.34 -15.29 -15.92
C MET A 329 -8.69 -15.56 -16.58
N THR A 330 -9.73 -14.87 -16.13
CA THR A 330 -11.08 -14.95 -16.73
C THR A 330 -11.41 -13.73 -17.60
N GLU A 331 -10.68 -12.61 -17.42
CA GLU A 331 -10.74 -11.46 -18.31
C GLU A 331 -9.35 -10.82 -18.45
N LYS A 332 -8.96 -10.53 -19.69
CA LYS A 332 -7.61 -9.98 -19.99
C LYS A 332 -7.59 -8.46 -19.96
N ASN A 333 -6.45 -7.87 -19.54
CA ASN A 333 -6.21 -6.44 -19.58
C ASN A 333 -5.41 -6.04 -20.84
N GLY A 334 -6.14 -5.80 -21.94
CA GLY A 334 -5.52 -5.36 -23.18
C GLY A 334 -4.59 -6.40 -23.82
N TRP A 335 -3.39 -5.98 -24.23
CA TRP A 335 -2.37 -6.77 -24.92
C TRP A 335 -1.05 -6.88 -24.15
N THR A 336 -0.99 -6.33 -22.96
CA THR A 336 0.20 -6.41 -22.09
C THR A 336 0.30 -7.82 -21.50
N ALA A 337 1.47 -8.42 -21.53
CA ALA A 337 1.72 -9.71 -20.92
C ALA A 337 1.30 -9.70 -19.44
N TRP A 338 0.75 -10.80 -18.96
CA TRP A 338 0.49 -10.97 -17.54
C TRP A 338 1.83 -11.06 -16.80
N MET A 339 2.00 -10.24 -15.78
CA MET A 339 3.21 -10.10 -14.98
C MET A 339 2.91 -10.35 -13.50
N ILE A 340 3.88 -10.90 -12.79
CA ILE A 340 3.90 -11.00 -11.33
C ILE A 340 5.32 -10.68 -10.88
N ASN A 341 5.56 -9.46 -10.43
CA ASN A 341 6.87 -9.02 -9.96
C ASN A 341 7.17 -9.53 -8.56
N ASN A 342 6.14 -9.70 -7.73
CA ASN A 342 6.27 -10.32 -6.43
C ASN A 342 5.00 -11.10 -6.08
N LEU A 343 5.19 -12.30 -5.54
CA LEU A 343 4.14 -13.20 -5.10
C LEU A 343 4.28 -13.45 -3.60
N GLU A 344 3.23 -13.17 -2.85
CA GLU A 344 3.19 -13.42 -1.41
C GLU A 344 1.98 -14.29 -1.05
N ILE A 345 2.17 -15.17 -0.09
CA ILE A 345 1.10 -15.95 0.54
C ILE A 345 1.07 -15.66 2.02
N TYR A 346 -0.11 -15.52 2.55
CA TYR A 346 -0.37 -15.28 3.96
C TYR A 346 -1.24 -16.40 4.54
N GLY A 347 -0.91 -16.84 5.76
CA GLY A 347 -1.57 -17.93 6.45
C GLY A 347 -0.67 -18.62 7.48
N ASP A 348 -0.98 -19.86 7.77
CA ASP A 348 -0.20 -20.70 8.67
C ASP A 348 0.48 -21.81 7.85
N GLU A 349 1.81 -21.76 7.79
CA GLU A 349 2.65 -22.75 7.08
C GLU A 349 2.55 -24.16 7.67
#